data_785100f945aa9368d126ff0d2b542e00
#
_entry.id   785100f945aa9368d126ff0d2b542e00
#
_cell.length_a   1.000
_cell.length_b   1.000
_cell.length_c   1.000
_cell.angle_alpha   90.00
_cell.angle_beta   90.00
_cell.angle_gamma   90.00
#
_symmetry.space_group_name_H-M   'P 1'
#
loop_
_entity.id
_entity.type
_entity.pdbx_description
1 polymer ?
#
loop_
_entity_poly.entity_id
_entity_poly.type
_entity_poly.pdbx_seq_one_letter_code
_entity_poly.pdbx_strand_id
1 'polypeptide(L)'
;AIASNGGGKQALETVQRLLPVLCQAPHDLTPEQVVTIACHDGGKQALETVQALLPVLRQAHGLTREQVVAIASNNGGKQALKTVQRLLPVLRHAHGLTREQVVAIASN
;
A
#
# COMPACT_ATOMS: atom_id res chain seq x y z
N ALA A 1 -13.23 9.85 -7.61
CA ALA A 1 -12.17 10.86 -7.73
C ALA A 1 -11.61 11.21 -6.36
N ILE A 2 -10.35 11.64 -6.32
CA ILE A 2 -9.66 11.91 -5.06
C ILE A 2 -10.40 13.00 -4.27
N ALA A 3 -10.78 14.08 -4.95
CA ALA A 3 -11.39 15.22 -4.27
C ALA A 3 -12.81 14.94 -3.79
N SER A 4 -13.42 13.87 -4.25
CA SER A 4 -14.80 13.52 -3.87
C SER A 4 -14.87 12.72 -2.59
N ASN A 5 -13.76 12.20 -2.11
CA ASN A 5 -13.75 11.38 -0.90
C ASN A 5 -13.54 12.24 0.33
N GLY A 6 -13.93 11.71 1.49
CA GLY A 6 -13.59 12.34 2.75
C GLY A 6 -12.08 12.53 2.83
N GLY A 7 -11.66 13.73 3.24
CA GLY A 7 -10.24 14.03 3.29
C GLY A 7 -9.60 14.31 1.95
N GLY A 8 -10.40 14.67 0.94
CA GLY A 8 -9.88 14.89 -0.41
C GLY A 8 -8.79 15.95 -0.49
N LYS A 9 -8.90 17.01 0.32
CA LYS A 9 -7.86 18.04 0.35
C LYS A 9 -6.52 17.45 0.76
N GLN A 10 -6.51 16.65 1.82
CA GLN A 10 -5.28 16.07 2.33
C GLN A 10 -4.72 15.03 1.37
N ALA A 11 -5.60 14.26 0.73
CA ALA A 11 -5.17 13.29 -0.26
C ALA A 11 -4.51 13.98 -1.45
N LEU A 12 -5.09 15.07 -1.94
CA LEU A 12 -4.51 15.83 -3.05
C LEU A 12 -3.14 16.41 -2.69
N GLU A 13 -3.03 17.00 -1.50
CA GLU A 13 -1.75 17.54 -1.04
C GLU A 13 -0.70 16.45 -0.91
N THR A 14 -1.10 15.27 -0.43
CA THR A 14 -0.19 14.15 -0.29
C THR A 14 0.25 13.62 -1.65
N VAL A 15 -0.67 13.55 -2.61
CA VAL A 15 -0.32 13.15 -3.97
C VAL A 15 0.71 14.12 -4.55
N GLN A 16 0.49 15.42 -4.39
CA GLN A 16 1.42 16.42 -4.91
C GLN A 16 2.81 16.23 -4.31
N ARG A 17 2.88 15.95 -3.01
CA ARG A 17 4.15 15.79 -2.30
C ARG A 17 4.85 14.49 -2.63
N LEU A 18 4.10 13.39 -2.68
CA LEU A 18 4.68 12.05 -2.76
C LEU A 18 4.73 11.48 -4.17
N LEU A 19 3.98 12.03 -5.12
CA LEU A 19 3.95 11.48 -6.47
C LEU A 19 5.35 11.36 -7.08
N PRO A 20 6.20 12.42 -7.02
CA PRO A 20 7.55 12.26 -7.55
C PRO A 20 8.37 11.19 -6.83
N VAL A 21 8.19 11.08 -5.52
CA VAL A 21 8.93 10.10 -4.72
C VAL A 21 8.48 8.68 -5.06
N LEU A 22 7.17 8.46 -5.11
CA LEU A 22 6.63 7.13 -5.32
C LEU A 22 6.83 6.64 -6.75
N CYS A 23 6.95 7.54 -7.72
CA CYS A 23 7.18 7.15 -9.10
C CYS A 23 8.64 6.89 -9.42
N GLN A 24 9.54 7.10 -8.47
CA GLN A 24 10.96 6.85 -8.64
C GLN A 24 11.39 5.63 -7.84
N ALA A 25 12.59 5.12 -8.17
CA ALA A 25 13.16 4.01 -7.41
C ALA A 25 13.34 4.42 -5.94
N PRO A 26 13.16 3.51 -5.00
CA PRO A 26 12.87 2.09 -5.16
C PRO A 26 11.39 1.76 -5.27
N HIS A 27 10.51 2.76 -5.29
CA HIS A 27 9.07 2.51 -5.28
C HIS A 27 8.54 2.15 -6.66
N ASP A 28 8.89 2.93 -7.67
CA ASP A 28 8.57 2.65 -9.08
C ASP A 28 7.09 2.48 -9.37
N LEU A 29 6.24 3.21 -8.64
CA LEU A 29 4.81 3.19 -8.90
C LEU A 29 4.48 4.05 -10.12
N THR A 30 3.40 3.69 -10.82
CA THR A 30 2.87 4.56 -11.87
C THR A 30 1.99 5.63 -11.25
N PRO A 31 1.78 6.78 -11.94
CA PRO A 31 0.84 7.76 -11.45
C PRO A 31 -0.56 7.19 -11.23
N GLU A 32 -0.99 6.26 -12.09
CA GLU A 32 -2.29 5.62 -11.96
C GLU A 32 -2.40 4.81 -10.67
N GLN A 33 -1.33 4.14 -10.28
CA GLN A 33 -1.31 3.39 -9.02
C GLN A 33 -1.40 4.32 -7.83
N VAL A 34 -0.70 5.45 -7.86
CA VAL A 34 -0.77 6.44 -6.79
C VAL A 34 -2.19 6.99 -6.66
N VAL A 35 -2.82 7.31 -7.79
CA VAL A 35 -4.20 7.80 -7.79
C VAL A 35 -5.15 6.75 -7.23
N THR A 36 -4.96 5.49 -7.62
CA THR A 36 -5.81 4.40 -7.12
C THR A 36 -5.78 4.31 -5.60
N ILE A 37 -4.58 4.42 -5.02
CA ILE A 37 -4.44 4.41 -3.56
C ILE A 37 -5.12 5.64 -2.95
N ALA A 38 -4.91 6.80 -3.56
CA ALA A 38 -5.38 8.07 -3.01
C ALA A 38 -6.90 8.21 -3.05
N CYS A 39 -7.57 7.47 -3.93
CA CYS A 39 -9.03 7.57 -4.09
C CYS A 39 -9.82 6.89 -2.98
N HIS A 40 -9.16 6.12 -2.13
CA HIS A 40 -9.84 5.42 -1.04
C HIS A 40 -9.81 6.23 0.24
N ASP A 41 -10.74 5.94 1.14
CA ASP A 41 -10.75 6.55 2.46
C ASP A 41 -9.40 6.29 3.13
N GLY A 42 -8.86 7.32 3.74
CA GLY A 42 -7.53 7.22 4.35
C GLY A 42 -6.39 7.23 3.33
N GLY A 43 -6.63 7.76 2.14
CA GLY A 43 -5.62 7.76 1.08
C GLY A 43 -4.31 8.42 1.48
N LYS A 44 -4.37 9.51 2.26
CA LYS A 44 -3.15 10.16 2.75
C LYS A 44 -2.29 9.18 3.54
N GLN A 45 -2.91 8.49 4.49
CA GLN A 45 -2.18 7.57 5.37
C GLN A 45 -1.71 6.34 4.61
N ALA A 46 -2.51 5.85 3.67
CA ALA A 46 -2.10 4.73 2.84
C ALA A 46 -0.89 5.09 1.97
N LEU A 47 -0.88 6.28 1.37
CA LEU A 47 0.25 6.74 0.57
C LEU A 47 1.51 6.87 1.41
N GLU A 48 1.39 7.45 2.60
CA GLU A 48 2.54 7.58 3.49
C GLU A 48 3.07 6.22 3.94
N THR A 49 2.16 5.28 4.19
CA THR A 49 2.56 3.92 4.58
C THR A 49 3.22 3.19 3.42
N VAL A 50 2.72 3.36 2.20
CA VAL A 50 3.36 2.79 1.03
C VAL A 50 4.78 3.33 0.87
N GLN A 51 4.96 4.63 1.06
CA GLN A 51 6.30 5.23 0.98
C GLN A 51 7.25 4.56 1.98
N ALA A 52 6.79 4.33 3.19
CA ALA A 52 7.62 3.77 4.24
C ALA A 52 7.86 2.28 4.10
N LEU A 53 6.84 1.52 3.70
CA LEU A 53 6.88 0.07 3.78
C LEU A 53 7.08 -0.63 2.44
N LEU A 54 6.85 0.03 1.31
CA LEU A 54 6.95 -0.66 0.01
C LEU A 54 8.30 -1.31 -0.19
N PRO A 55 9.43 -0.61 0.03
CA PRO A 55 10.72 -1.28 -0.15
C PRO A 55 10.91 -2.46 0.80
N VAL A 56 10.45 -2.34 2.05
CA VAL A 56 10.57 -3.42 3.03
C VAL A 56 9.75 -4.62 2.60
N LEU A 57 8.51 -4.40 2.20
CA LEU A 57 7.64 -5.50 1.79
C LEU A 57 8.16 -6.20 0.54
N ARG A 58 8.77 -5.47 -0.38
CA ARG A 58 9.34 -6.08 -1.58
C ARG A 58 10.60 -6.86 -1.28
N GLN A 59 11.51 -6.27 -0.50
CA GLN A 59 12.84 -6.87 -0.29
C GLN A 59 12.81 -7.94 0.79
N ALA A 60 12.18 -7.65 1.93
CA ALA A 60 12.18 -8.59 3.05
C ALA A 60 11.12 -9.67 2.94
N HIS A 61 10.00 -9.37 2.28
CA HIS A 61 8.87 -10.29 2.23
C HIS A 61 8.53 -10.76 0.82
N GLY A 62 9.21 -10.27 -0.19
CA GLY A 62 9.05 -10.74 -1.55
C GLY A 62 7.74 -10.37 -2.23
N LEU A 63 7.02 -9.37 -1.72
CA LEU A 63 5.80 -8.91 -2.37
C LEU A 63 6.13 -8.14 -3.65
N THR A 64 5.24 -8.25 -4.63
CA THR A 64 5.36 -7.42 -5.83
C THR A 64 4.78 -6.04 -5.56
N ARG A 65 5.19 -5.09 -6.40
CA ARG A 65 4.63 -3.74 -6.35
C ARG A 65 3.10 -3.78 -6.47
N GLU A 66 2.60 -4.61 -7.39
CA GLU A 66 1.17 -4.75 -7.61
C GLU A 66 0.44 -5.30 -6.39
N GLN A 67 1.07 -6.23 -5.67
CA GLN A 67 0.48 -6.77 -4.45
C GLN A 67 0.38 -5.71 -3.36
N VAL A 68 1.41 -4.88 -3.20
CA VAL A 68 1.39 -3.80 -2.22
C VAL A 68 0.31 -2.77 -2.58
N VAL A 69 0.20 -2.42 -3.86
CA VAL A 69 -0.84 -1.48 -4.31
C VAL A 69 -2.24 -2.05 -4.05
N ALA A 70 -2.44 -3.33 -4.30
CA ALA A 70 -3.74 -3.97 -4.06
C ALA A 70 -4.15 -3.88 -2.60
N ILE A 71 -3.21 -4.12 -1.69
CA ILE A 71 -3.47 -4.02 -0.25
C ILE A 71 -3.77 -2.56 0.13
N ALA A 72 -2.95 -1.63 -0.37
CA ALA A 72 -3.07 -0.22 -0.01
C ALA A 72 -4.32 0.42 -0.57
N SER A 73 -4.88 -0.13 -1.63
CA SER A 73 -6.03 0.46 -2.32
C SER A 73 -7.36 0.14 -1.66
N ASN A 74 -7.36 -0.64 -0.60
CA ASN A 74 -8.57 -0.93 0.15
C ASN A 74 -8.75 0.06 1.29
N ASN A 75 -10.00 0.16 1.76
CA ASN A 75 -10.26 0.92 2.97
C ASN A 75 -9.44 0.32 4.11
N GLY A 76 -8.78 1.17 4.86
CA GLY A 76 -7.89 0.70 5.92
C GLY A 76 -6.56 0.17 5.40
N GLY A 77 -6.12 0.62 4.22
CA GLY A 77 -4.87 0.15 3.62
C GLY A 77 -3.67 0.32 4.52
N LYS A 78 -3.60 1.41 5.29
CA LYS A 78 -2.53 1.61 6.25
C LYS A 78 -2.43 0.46 7.25
N GLN A 79 -3.57 0.09 7.83
CA GLN A 79 -3.60 -0.98 8.82
C GLN A 79 -3.27 -2.33 8.18
N ALA A 80 -3.81 -2.58 6.98
CA ALA A 80 -3.55 -3.84 6.29
C ALA A 80 -2.07 -3.98 5.95
N LEU A 81 -1.43 -2.91 5.46
CA LEU A 81 -0.01 -2.94 5.14
C LEU A 81 0.84 -3.22 6.37
N LYS A 82 0.55 -2.55 7.48
CA LYS A 82 1.29 -2.76 8.72
C LYS A 82 1.10 -4.16 9.25
N THR A 83 -0.12 -4.68 9.17
CA THR A 83 -0.42 -6.02 9.64
C THR A 83 0.29 -7.07 8.78
N VAL A 84 0.30 -6.89 7.47
CA VAL A 84 1.02 -7.80 6.58
C VAL A 84 2.51 -7.80 6.93
N GLN A 85 3.11 -6.63 7.12
CA GLN A 85 4.52 -6.56 7.48
C GLN A 85 4.82 -7.34 8.75
N ARG A 86 3.95 -7.22 9.75
CA ARG A 86 4.18 -7.85 11.04
C ARG A 86 3.92 -9.34 11.02
N LEU A 87 2.84 -9.77 10.36
CA LEU A 87 2.35 -11.13 10.47
C LEU A 87 2.77 -12.05 9.32
N LEU A 88 3.23 -11.51 8.19
CA LEU A 88 3.54 -12.35 7.05
C LEU A 88 4.55 -13.44 7.37
N PRO A 89 5.68 -13.14 8.05
CA PRO A 89 6.61 -14.21 8.39
C PRO A 89 6.00 -15.28 9.29
N VAL A 90 5.19 -14.87 10.26
CA VAL A 90 4.54 -15.80 11.18
C VAL A 90 3.56 -16.70 10.44
N LEU A 91 2.73 -16.10 9.60
CA LEU A 91 1.71 -16.86 8.87
C LEU A 91 2.35 -17.84 7.89
N ARG A 92 3.47 -17.47 7.27
CA ARG A 92 4.17 -18.38 6.36
C ARG A 92 4.88 -19.49 7.10
N HIS A 93 5.61 -19.17 8.15
CA HIS A 93 6.47 -20.15 8.81
C HIS A 93 5.73 -21.01 9.82
N ALA A 94 4.83 -20.42 10.59
CA ALA A 94 4.12 -21.17 11.64
C ALA A 94 2.84 -21.83 11.13
N HIS A 95 2.21 -21.26 10.11
CA HIS A 95 0.89 -21.73 9.67
C HIS A 95 0.87 -22.20 8.21
N GLY A 96 1.98 -22.13 7.53
CA GLY A 96 2.10 -22.68 6.17
C GLY A 96 1.35 -21.94 5.09
N LEU A 97 0.93 -20.70 5.34
CA LEU A 97 0.26 -19.91 4.31
C LEU A 97 1.27 -19.43 3.27
N THR A 98 0.80 -19.34 2.02
CA THR A 98 1.62 -18.73 0.98
C THR A 98 1.50 -17.22 1.05
N ARG A 99 2.51 -16.55 0.46
CA ARG A 99 2.47 -15.10 0.35
C ARG A 99 1.19 -14.65 -0.37
N GLU A 100 0.81 -15.36 -1.43
CA GLU A 100 -0.39 -15.02 -2.20
C GLU A 100 -1.66 -15.15 -1.38
N GLN A 101 -1.72 -16.14 -0.50
CA GLN A 101 -2.88 -16.29 0.38
C GLN A 101 -3.00 -15.12 1.37
N VAL A 102 -1.88 -14.69 1.94
CA VAL A 102 -1.87 -13.55 2.85
C VAL A 102 -2.29 -12.28 2.13
N VAL A 103 -1.77 -12.07 0.93
CA VAL A 103 -2.14 -10.90 0.12
C VAL A 103 -3.63 -10.92 -0.22
N ALA A 104 -4.18 -12.07 -0.56
CA ALA A 104 -5.60 -12.19 -0.89
C ALA A 104 -6.49 -11.78 0.28
N ILE A 105 -6.12 -12.20 1.49
CA ILE A 105 -6.87 -11.81 2.68
C ILE A 105 -6.76 -10.30 2.91
N ALA A 106 -5.57 -9.74 2.79
CA ALA A 106 -5.34 -8.33 3.08
C ALA A 106 -5.94 -7.41 2.03
N SER A 107 -6.19 -7.91 0.84
CA SER A 107 -6.70 -7.10 -0.27
C SER A 107 -8.22 -7.04 -0.33
N ASN A 108 -8.90 -7.74 0.53
CA ASN A 108 -10.38 -7.70 0.57
C ASN A 108 -10.91 -6.45 1.25
#